data_a19910a41eb93c19edb1fbe06729b453
#
_entry.id   a19910a41eb93c19edb1fbe06729b453
#
_cell.length_a   1.000
_cell.length_b   1.000
_cell.length_c   1.000
_cell.angle_alpha   90.00
_cell.angle_beta   90.00
_cell.angle_gamma   90.00
#
_symmetry.space_group_name_H-M   'P 1'
#
loop_
_entity.id
_entity.type
_entity.pdbx_description
1 polymer ?
#
loop_
_entity_poly.entity_id
_entity_poly.type
_entity_poly.pdbx_seq_one_letter_code
_entity_poly.pdbx_strand_id
1 'polypeptide(L)'
;VGRYMSGKPRVLHTLFHDLKNRHYPVITWSQKRTAGPILSVITELTAIIKIARGMTAEGIILVGHSRGGLIGRKYLSKTDSPIKGLITIATPHKGSAIAKVARYFSPLASLISPLVPNSDKSNVARSIKRIGEFLKSRALQELLPESHFFQSLNDDPRAGVFYISAGGINPVLFNFSTFSFPVIFEKVIPDNLYPDEMKKGKGDGLVSAESSKIPWFGEHYSFDCNHAEILFDEGVRDIFIHAIELMCL
;
A
#
# COMPACT_ATOMS: atom_id res chain seq x y z
N VAL A 1 -6.39 -4.86 10.30
CA VAL A 1 -6.66 -3.96 9.15
C VAL A 1 -8.15 -3.79 8.88
N GLY A 2 -9.11 -4.39 9.38
CA GLY A 2 -10.50 -4.49 8.92
C GLY A 2 -11.58 -3.62 9.56
N ARG A 3 -11.28 -2.53 10.30
CA ARG A 3 -12.32 -1.77 11.01
C ARG A 3 -12.58 -0.33 10.52
N TYR A 4 -12.27 0.00 9.27
CA TYR A 4 -12.09 1.41 8.89
C TYR A 4 -13.18 2.07 8.05
N MET A 5 -14.11 1.36 7.42
CA MET A 5 -14.85 1.95 6.31
C MET A 5 -16.39 2.05 6.44
N SER A 6 -17.00 1.57 7.47
CA SER A 6 -18.42 1.87 7.75
C SER A 6 -18.74 1.47 9.18
N GLY A 7 -19.58 2.21 9.90
CA GLY A 7 -20.00 1.92 11.27
C GLY A 7 -20.78 0.61 11.47
N LYS A 8 -20.68 -0.33 10.54
CA LYS A 8 -21.18 -1.70 10.64
C LYS A 8 -20.00 -2.67 10.58
N PRO A 9 -19.95 -3.69 11.44
CA PRO A 9 -18.93 -4.74 11.35
C PRO A 9 -19.15 -5.53 10.06
N ARG A 10 -18.46 -5.15 8.97
CA ARG A 10 -18.32 -6.00 7.79
C ARG A 10 -17.10 -6.87 7.98
N VAL A 11 -17.25 -8.17 7.78
CA VAL A 11 -16.11 -9.06 7.57
C VAL A 11 -15.52 -8.66 6.22
N LEU A 12 -14.42 -7.91 6.26
CA LEU A 12 -13.74 -7.51 5.04
C LEU A 12 -13.02 -8.73 4.47
N HIS A 13 -13.51 -9.19 3.33
CA HIS A 13 -12.92 -10.30 2.61
C HIS A 13 -11.67 -9.81 1.88
N THR A 14 -10.58 -10.53 1.99
CA THR A 14 -9.28 -10.18 1.39
C THR A 14 -8.69 -11.40 0.70
N LEU A 15 -7.68 -11.20 -0.13
CA LEU A 15 -6.92 -12.28 -0.77
C LEU A 15 -6.48 -13.40 0.21
N PHE A 16 -6.20 -13.05 1.48
CA PHE A 16 -5.91 -14.04 2.52
C PHE A 16 -7.04 -15.06 2.70
N HIS A 17 -8.29 -14.58 2.73
CA HIS A 17 -9.45 -15.44 2.91
C HIS A 17 -9.67 -16.33 1.68
N ASP A 18 -9.50 -15.76 0.47
CA ASP A 18 -9.66 -16.51 -0.77
C ASP A 18 -8.63 -17.64 -0.88
N LEU A 19 -7.35 -17.33 -0.62
CA LEU A 19 -6.27 -18.32 -0.65
C LEU A 19 -6.47 -19.40 0.42
N LYS A 20 -6.88 -19.01 1.64
CA LYS A 20 -7.16 -19.97 2.71
C LYS A 20 -8.31 -20.90 2.35
N ASN A 21 -9.38 -20.39 1.75
CA ASN A 21 -10.53 -21.19 1.30
C ASN A 21 -10.15 -22.16 0.17
N ARG A 22 -9.12 -21.84 -0.61
CA ARG A 22 -8.54 -22.70 -1.65
C ARG A 22 -7.43 -23.62 -1.13
N HIS A 23 -7.26 -23.69 0.20
CA HIS A 23 -6.28 -24.54 0.90
C HIS A 23 -4.81 -24.22 0.60
N TYR A 24 -4.49 -23.01 0.12
CA TYR A 24 -3.11 -22.57 0.02
C TYR A 24 -2.51 -22.34 1.42
N PRO A 25 -1.26 -22.74 1.66
CA PRO A 25 -0.54 -22.35 2.88
C PRO A 25 -0.22 -20.86 2.86
N VAL A 26 -0.83 -20.08 3.75
CA VAL A 26 -0.69 -18.63 3.80
C VAL A 26 -0.17 -18.19 5.16
N ILE A 27 0.86 -17.37 5.17
CA ILE A 27 1.40 -16.73 6.36
C ILE A 27 1.18 -15.22 6.27
N THR A 28 0.60 -14.65 7.30
CA THR A 28 0.54 -13.20 7.51
C THR A 28 1.18 -12.84 8.83
N TRP A 29 1.80 -11.67 8.90
CA TRP A 29 2.32 -11.16 10.17
C TRP A 29 2.11 -9.67 10.30
N SER A 30 2.13 -9.17 11.53
CA SER A 30 2.17 -7.74 11.83
C SER A 30 3.59 -7.33 12.19
N GLN A 31 4.08 -6.29 11.54
CA GLN A 31 5.41 -5.74 11.83
C GLN A 31 5.45 -5.20 13.27
N LYS A 32 6.52 -5.48 14.00
CA LYS A 32 6.72 -4.97 15.37
C LYS A 32 6.75 -3.44 15.42
N ARG A 33 7.32 -2.83 14.38
CA ARG A 33 7.43 -1.37 14.25
C ARG A 33 6.86 -0.93 12.90
N THR A 34 5.56 -0.71 12.84
CA THR A 34 4.86 -0.31 11.60
C THR A 34 5.34 1.01 11.01
N ALA A 35 5.84 1.92 11.83
CA ALA A 35 6.42 3.22 11.45
C ALA A 35 7.97 3.23 11.45
N GLY A 36 8.62 2.08 11.66
CA GLY A 36 10.07 1.95 11.66
C GLY A 36 10.66 1.87 10.24
N PRO A 37 11.99 1.97 10.09
CA PRO A 37 12.64 1.90 8.78
C PRO A 37 12.46 0.53 8.12
N ILE A 38 12.40 0.50 6.77
CA ILE A 38 12.24 -0.74 5.98
C ILE A 38 13.32 -1.77 6.34
N LEU A 39 14.55 -1.34 6.55
CA LEU A 39 15.64 -2.25 6.88
C LEU A 39 15.40 -3.06 8.17
N SER A 40 14.69 -2.50 9.16
CA SER A 40 14.36 -3.25 10.38
C SER A 40 13.34 -4.37 10.14
N VAL A 41 12.53 -4.24 9.10
CA VAL A 41 11.50 -5.23 8.73
C VAL A 41 12.10 -6.38 7.92
N ILE A 42 13.22 -6.16 7.24
CA ILE A 42 13.90 -7.22 6.46
C ILE A 42 14.30 -8.40 7.37
N THR A 43 14.79 -8.12 8.57
CA THR A 43 15.12 -9.18 9.54
C THR A 43 13.89 -9.99 9.95
N GLU A 44 12.75 -9.30 10.19
CA GLU A 44 11.48 -9.99 10.50
C GLU A 44 11.02 -10.85 9.32
N LEU A 45 11.06 -10.30 8.09
CA LEU A 45 10.69 -11.03 6.88
C LEU A 45 11.60 -12.24 6.67
N THR A 46 12.90 -12.12 6.91
CA THR A 46 13.85 -13.25 6.82
C THR A 46 13.44 -14.40 7.75
N ALA A 47 13.05 -14.09 8.98
CA ALA A 47 12.58 -15.11 9.92
C ALA A 47 11.28 -15.78 9.45
N ILE A 48 10.33 -15.01 8.90
CA ILE A 48 9.08 -15.53 8.34
C ILE A 48 9.35 -16.43 7.13
N ILE A 49 10.22 -16.02 6.23
CA ILE A 49 10.60 -16.81 5.05
C ILE A 49 11.27 -18.14 5.48
N LYS A 50 12.09 -18.12 6.53
CA LYS A 50 12.68 -19.36 7.08
C LYS A 50 11.60 -20.32 7.57
N ILE A 51 10.56 -19.83 8.24
CA ILE A 51 9.42 -20.65 8.66
C ILE A 51 8.68 -21.20 7.44
N ALA A 52 8.36 -20.35 6.45
CA ALA A 52 7.64 -20.73 5.26
C ALA A 52 8.38 -21.82 4.46
N ARG A 53 9.71 -21.73 4.36
CA ARG A 53 10.55 -22.77 3.74
C ARG A 53 10.47 -24.14 4.42
N GLY A 54 10.19 -24.17 5.72
CA GLY A 54 9.94 -25.42 6.46
C GLY A 54 8.57 -26.05 6.15
N MET A 55 7.67 -25.29 5.52
CA MET A 55 6.29 -25.72 5.23
C MET A 55 6.09 -26.18 3.79
N THR A 56 6.93 -25.74 2.85
CA THR A 56 6.83 -26.07 1.42
C THR A 56 8.20 -26.11 0.74
N ALA A 57 8.36 -27.05 -0.19
CA ALA A 57 9.51 -27.14 -1.10
C ALA A 57 9.31 -26.35 -2.41
N GLU A 58 8.08 -25.91 -2.71
CA GLU A 58 7.70 -25.40 -4.04
C GLU A 58 8.04 -23.93 -4.30
N GLY A 59 8.61 -23.24 -3.35
CA GLY A 59 8.88 -21.81 -3.45
C GLY A 59 7.81 -20.95 -2.81
N ILE A 60 8.08 -19.67 -2.71
CA ILE A 60 7.28 -18.72 -1.95
C ILE A 60 6.87 -17.55 -2.84
N ILE A 61 5.62 -17.13 -2.76
CA ILE A 61 5.11 -15.92 -3.39
C ILE A 61 4.95 -14.85 -2.29
N LEU A 62 5.59 -13.70 -2.50
CA LEU A 62 5.44 -12.54 -1.63
C LEU A 62 4.30 -11.66 -2.14
N VAL A 63 3.36 -11.31 -1.26
CA VAL A 63 2.32 -10.33 -1.55
C VAL A 63 2.49 -9.14 -0.62
N GLY A 64 2.74 -7.96 -1.21
CA GLY A 64 2.99 -6.74 -0.46
C GLY A 64 2.04 -5.61 -0.83
N HIS A 65 1.31 -5.07 0.14
CA HIS A 65 0.52 -3.86 -0.04
C HIS A 65 1.31 -2.63 0.38
N SER A 66 1.21 -1.57 -0.41
CA SER A 66 1.84 -0.28 -0.11
C SER A 66 3.33 -0.44 0.17
N ARG A 67 3.83 0.05 1.27
CA ARG A 67 5.21 -0.13 1.73
C ARG A 67 5.66 -1.60 1.80
N GLY A 68 4.71 -2.54 1.95
CA GLY A 68 5.01 -3.98 1.97
C GLY A 68 5.66 -4.48 0.67
N GLY A 69 5.27 -3.94 -0.48
CA GLY A 69 5.91 -4.26 -1.75
C GLY A 69 7.36 -3.80 -1.84
N LEU A 70 7.69 -2.62 -1.28
CA LEU A 70 9.08 -2.14 -1.19
C LEU A 70 9.94 -3.02 -0.27
N ILE A 71 9.35 -3.54 0.81
CA ILE A 71 10.01 -4.52 1.68
C ILE A 71 10.33 -5.79 0.90
N GLY A 72 9.37 -6.29 0.09
CA GLY A 72 9.58 -7.44 -0.80
C GLY A 72 10.70 -7.20 -1.81
N ARG A 73 10.71 -6.06 -2.50
CA ARG A 73 11.79 -5.66 -3.40
C ARG A 73 13.15 -5.64 -2.72
N LYS A 74 13.25 -4.95 -1.57
CA LYS A 74 14.50 -4.86 -0.81
C LYS A 74 14.96 -6.20 -0.28
N TYR A 75 14.03 -7.09 0.08
CA TYR A 75 14.36 -8.45 0.46
C TYR A 75 14.98 -9.22 -0.72
N LEU A 76 14.35 -9.18 -1.89
CA LEU A 76 14.84 -9.84 -3.10
C LEU A 76 16.23 -9.34 -3.53
N SER A 77 16.52 -8.05 -3.37
CA SER A 77 17.85 -7.50 -3.72
C SER A 77 18.99 -7.97 -2.80
N LYS A 78 18.68 -8.59 -1.67
CA LYS A 78 19.67 -8.98 -0.65
C LYS A 78 19.83 -10.47 -0.44
N THR A 79 18.94 -11.29 -0.98
CA THR A 79 18.90 -12.71 -0.64
C THR A 79 18.62 -13.57 -1.86
N ASP A 80 19.23 -14.75 -1.91
CA ASP A 80 18.95 -15.81 -2.91
C ASP A 80 17.86 -16.77 -2.42
N SER A 81 16.87 -16.25 -1.73
CA SER A 81 15.75 -17.04 -1.24
C SER A 81 14.91 -17.63 -2.38
N PRO A 82 14.25 -18.78 -2.18
CA PRO A 82 13.41 -19.43 -3.17
C PRO A 82 12.06 -18.72 -3.31
N ILE A 83 12.12 -17.46 -3.71
CA ILE A 83 10.94 -16.65 -4.03
C ILE A 83 10.62 -16.86 -5.50
N LYS A 84 9.44 -17.36 -5.80
CA LYS A 84 8.92 -17.56 -7.16
C LYS A 84 8.21 -16.32 -7.71
N GLY A 85 7.62 -15.48 -6.84
CA GLY A 85 6.85 -14.33 -7.29
C GLY A 85 6.81 -13.19 -6.27
N LEU A 86 6.69 -11.98 -6.78
CA LEU A 86 6.41 -10.77 -6.02
C LEU A 86 5.17 -10.08 -6.60
N ILE A 87 4.08 -10.11 -5.84
CA ILE A 87 2.85 -9.38 -6.14
C ILE A 87 2.83 -8.11 -5.29
N THR A 88 2.68 -6.96 -5.92
CA THR A 88 2.65 -5.66 -5.25
C THR A 88 1.33 -4.96 -5.50
N ILE A 89 0.71 -4.46 -4.44
CA ILE A 89 -0.61 -3.82 -4.47
C ILE A 89 -0.44 -2.39 -3.95
N ALA A 90 -0.76 -1.41 -4.78
CA ALA A 90 -0.66 0.02 -4.44
C ALA A 90 0.71 0.39 -3.83
N THR A 91 1.79 -0.19 -4.36
CA THR A 91 3.15 -0.01 -3.84
C THR A 91 3.82 1.18 -4.53
N PRO A 92 4.37 2.15 -3.77
CA PRO A 92 5.04 3.32 -4.35
C PRO A 92 6.45 2.96 -4.84
N HIS A 93 6.56 2.26 -5.98
CA HIS A 93 7.84 1.79 -6.53
C HIS A 93 8.81 2.91 -6.92
N LYS A 94 8.29 4.10 -7.21
CA LYS A 94 9.06 5.33 -7.51
C LYS A 94 8.94 6.35 -6.37
N GLY A 95 8.42 5.93 -5.22
CA GLY A 95 8.11 6.80 -4.10
C GLY A 95 6.72 7.44 -4.16
N SER A 96 6.43 8.28 -3.18
CA SER A 96 5.20 9.06 -3.09
C SER A 96 5.50 10.49 -2.67
N ALA A 97 4.97 11.45 -3.41
CA ALA A 97 5.12 12.87 -3.11
C ALA A 97 4.16 13.36 -2.01
N ILE A 98 3.27 12.50 -1.51
CA ILE A 98 2.26 12.88 -0.51
C ILE A 98 2.88 13.49 0.76
N ALA A 99 4.08 13.07 1.14
CA ALA A 99 4.80 13.63 2.29
C ALA A 99 5.19 15.11 2.08
N LYS A 100 5.38 15.56 0.84
CA LYS A 100 5.72 16.96 0.52
C LYS A 100 4.58 17.92 0.83
N VAL A 101 3.34 17.44 0.70
CA VAL A 101 2.14 18.23 1.01
C VAL A 101 1.65 18.03 2.43
N ALA A 102 2.27 17.12 3.20
CA ALA A 102 1.89 16.83 4.58
C ALA A 102 1.84 18.09 5.48
N ARG A 103 2.71 19.07 5.22
CA ARG A 103 2.74 20.36 5.93
C ARG A 103 1.44 21.17 5.79
N TYR A 104 0.70 20.96 4.69
CA TYR A 104 -0.57 21.63 4.46
C TYR A 104 -1.75 20.94 5.14
N PHE A 105 -1.62 19.67 5.53
CA PHE A 105 -2.71 18.91 6.16
C PHE A 105 -2.99 19.37 7.59
N SER A 106 -1.98 19.76 8.36
CA SER A 106 -2.16 20.13 9.77
C SER A 106 -2.98 21.42 9.95
N PRO A 107 -2.69 22.53 9.24
CA PRO A 107 -3.53 23.73 9.28
C PRO A 107 -4.95 23.48 8.77
N LEU A 108 -5.08 22.72 7.68
CA LEU A 108 -6.38 22.43 7.06
C LEU A 108 -7.25 21.52 7.91
N ALA A 109 -6.68 20.58 8.63
CA ALA A 109 -7.41 19.74 9.58
C ALA A 109 -8.10 20.59 10.64
N SER A 110 -7.46 21.68 11.09
CA SER A 110 -8.04 22.63 12.04
C SER A 110 -9.20 23.44 11.44
N LEU A 111 -9.12 23.78 10.15
CA LEU A 111 -10.18 24.51 9.44
C LEU A 111 -11.39 23.61 9.12
N ILE A 112 -11.15 22.32 8.86
CA ILE A 112 -12.22 21.36 8.52
C ILE A 112 -12.95 20.85 9.77
N SER A 113 -12.28 20.78 10.91
CA SER A 113 -12.83 20.23 12.15
C SER A 113 -14.19 20.85 12.57
N PRO A 114 -14.43 22.18 12.44
CA PRO A 114 -15.74 22.77 12.74
C PRO A 114 -16.86 22.35 11.77
N LEU A 115 -16.50 21.94 10.55
CA LEU A 115 -17.48 21.57 9.50
C LEU A 115 -17.96 20.13 9.62
N VAL A 116 -17.35 19.34 10.50
CA VAL A 116 -17.70 17.93 10.71
C VAL A 116 -18.91 17.83 11.63
N PRO A 117 -19.97 17.07 11.26
CA PRO A 117 -21.12 16.81 12.12
C PRO A 117 -20.71 16.22 13.47
N ASN A 118 -21.41 16.57 14.53
CA ASN A 118 -21.08 16.15 15.90
C ASN A 118 -21.04 14.62 16.07
N SER A 119 -21.88 13.89 15.33
CA SER A 119 -21.91 12.42 15.29
C SER A 119 -20.59 11.80 14.82
N ASP A 120 -19.86 12.48 13.93
CA ASP A 120 -18.67 11.96 13.28
C ASP A 120 -17.37 12.58 13.80
N LYS A 121 -17.45 13.66 14.60
CA LYS A 121 -16.27 14.41 15.11
C LYS A 121 -15.21 13.51 15.73
N SER A 122 -15.60 12.53 16.53
CA SER A 122 -14.63 11.64 17.20
C SER A 122 -13.92 10.68 16.23
N ASN A 123 -14.60 10.24 15.19
CA ASN A 123 -14.05 9.34 14.17
C ASN A 123 -13.17 10.12 13.19
N VAL A 124 -13.64 11.27 12.74
CA VAL A 124 -12.90 12.17 11.85
C VAL A 124 -11.64 12.70 12.53
N ALA A 125 -11.73 13.19 13.77
CA ALA A 125 -10.58 13.67 14.52
C ALA A 125 -9.53 12.57 14.72
N ARG A 126 -9.94 11.32 15.02
CA ARG A 126 -9.03 10.17 15.10
C ARG A 126 -8.39 9.84 13.76
N SER A 127 -9.14 9.91 12.67
CA SER A 127 -8.62 9.66 11.31
C SER A 127 -7.62 10.74 10.91
N ILE A 128 -7.95 12.01 11.13
CA ILE A 128 -7.05 13.14 10.86
C ILE A 128 -5.77 13.02 11.69
N LYS A 129 -5.89 12.71 13.00
CA LYS A 129 -4.73 12.51 13.87
C LYS A 129 -3.83 11.38 13.36
N ARG A 130 -4.39 10.23 12.99
CA ARG A 130 -3.63 9.09 12.46
C ARG A 130 -2.96 9.38 11.12
N ILE A 131 -3.66 10.08 10.23
CA ILE A 131 -3.07 10.56 8.97
C ILE A 131 -1.91 11.51 9.29
N GLY A 132 -2.10 12.47 10.19
CA GLY A 132 -1.06 13.40 10.61
C GLY A 132 0.16 12.72 11.25
N GLU A 133 -0.04 11.70 12.08
CA GLU A 133 1.03 10.88 12.66
C GLU A 133 1.75 10.07 11.58
N PHE A 134 1.01 9.46 10.65
CA PHE A 134 1.59 8.75 9.51
C PHE A 134 2.41 9.68 8.62
N LEU A 135 1.88 10.86 8.29
CA LEU A 135 2.55 11.86 7.46
C LEU A 135 3.86 12.40 8.09
N LYS A 136 4.00 12.35 9.40
CA LYS A 136 5.21 12.74 10.15
C LYS A 136 6.14 11.56 10.42
N SER A 137 5.75 10.34 10.09
CA SER A 137 6.52 9.15 10.42
C SER A 137 7.78 9.01 9.54
N ARG A 138 8.82 8.37 10.10
CA ARG A 138 10.00 7.98 9.31
C ARG A 138 9.62 7.06 8.14
N ALA A 139 8.61 6.24 8.33
CA ALA A 139 8.11 5.35 7.29
C ALA A 139 7.66 6.12 6.03
N LEU A 140 7.00 7.28 6.21
CA LEU A 140 6.59 8.09 5.07
C LEU A 140 7.76 8.88 4.46
N GLN A 141 8.72 9.34 5.30
CA GLN A 141 9.92 10.01 4.81
C GLN A 141 10.77 9.09 3.92
N GLU A 142 10.81 7.78 4.23
CA GLU A 142 11.44 6.78 3.35
C GLU A 142 10.72 6.62 2.01
N LEU A 143 9.43 6.96 1.94
CA LEU A 143 8.65 6.88 0.70
C LEU A 143 8.82 8.10 -0.21
N LEU A 144 9.50 9.16 0.21
CA LEU A 144 9.84 10.27 -0.68
C LEU A 144 10.72 9.78 -1.83
N PRO A 145 10.44 10.17 -3.09
CA PRO A 145 11.23 9.72 -4.25
C PRO A 145 12.73 9.98 -4.12
N GLU A 146 13.11 11.09 -3.46
CA GLU A 146 14.47 11.50 -3.21
C GLU A 146 15.08 10.93 -1.91
N SER A 147 14.38 10.03 -1.22
CA SER A 147 14.85 9.47 0.04
C SER A 147 16.10 8.60 -0.15
N HIS A 148 16.90 8.49 0.92
CA HIS A 148 18.04 7.59 0.97
C HIS A 148 17.63 6.12 0.69
N PHE A 149 16.40 5.73 1.03
CA PHE A 149 15.91 4.40 0.72
C PHE A 149 15.92 4.14 -0.78
N PHE A 150 15.32 5.02 -1.61
CA PHE A 150 15.28 4.86 -3.06
C PHE A 150 16.66 5.03 -3.70
N GLN A 151 17.48 5.93 -3.21
CA GLN A 151 18.87 6.10 -3.67
C GLN A 151 19.72 4.85 -3.42
N SER A 152 19.44 4.12 -2.34
CA SER A 152 20.15 2.89 -1.94
C SER A 152 19.43 1.60 -2.37
N LEU A 153 18.26 1.72 -3.01
CA LEU A 153 17.52 0.58 -3.54
C LEU A 153 18.12 0.20 -4.91
N ASN A 154 19.31 -0.37 -4.85
CA ASN A 154 19.93 -0.95 -6.03
C ASN A 154 19.37 -2.36 -6.21
N ASP A 155 18.31 -2.49 -7.00
CA ASP A 155 17.63 -3.74 -7.26
C ASP A 155 17.29 -3.89 -8.75
N ASP A 156 17.53 -5.09 -9.24
CA ASP A 156 17.18 -5.55 -10.58
C ASP A 156 16.20 -6.73 -10.51
N PRO A 157 15.44 -7.00 -11.57
CA PRO A 157 14.58 -8.17 -11.60
C PRO A 157 15.42 -9.44 -11.50
N ARG A 158 15.03 -10.36 -10.63
CA ARG A 158 15.68 -11.66 -10.50
C ARG A 158 15.15 -12.63 -11.55
N ALA A 159 16.05 -13.37 -12.17
CA ALA A 159 15.68 -14.48 -13.06
C ALA A 159 14.86 -15.53 -12.28
N GLY A 160 13.80 -16.04 -12.91
CA GLY A 160 12.92 -17.04 -12.31
C GLY A 160 11.93 -16.48 -11.25
N VAL A 161 11.84 -15.16 -11.09
CA VAL A 161 10.82 -14.52 -10.25
C VAL A 161 9.79 -13.83 -11.13
N PHE A 162 8.51 -14.11 -10.90
CA PHE A 162 7.39 -13.42 -11.53
C PHE A 162 7.08 -12.14 -10.80
N TYR A 163 6.82 -11.07 -11.56
CA TYR A 163 6.51 -9.76 -11.01
C TYR A 163 5.15 -9.28 -11.50
N ILE A 164 4.25 -8.99 -10.56
CA ILE A 164 2.92 -8.45 -10.85
C ILE A 164 2.68 -7.24 -9.94
N SER A 165 2.12 -6.19 -10.51
CA SER A 165 1.77 -5.00 -9.77
C SER A 165 0.34 -4.57 -10.04
N ALA A 166 -0.32 -3.99 -9.05
CA ALA A 166 -1.60 -3.32 -9.21
C ALA A 166 -1.61 -1.98 -8.52
N GLY A 167 -2.32 -1.01 -9.10
CA GLY A 167 -2.50 0.33 -8.56
C GLY A 167 -3.94 0.80 -8.63
N GLY A 168 -4.31 1.66 -7.68
CA GLY A 168 -5.59 2.36 -7.67
C GLY A 168 -5.50 3.71 -8.39
N ILE A 169 -6.61 4.15 -8.96
CA ILE A 169 -6.74 5.44 -9.66
C ILE A 169 -7.86 6.32 -9.08
N ASN A 170 -8.44 5.95 -7.95
CA ASN A 170 -9.46 6.72 -7.23
C ASN A 170 -8.84 7.32 -5.96
N PRO A 171 -8.63 8.64 -5.88
CA PRO A 171 -7.95 9.25 -4.74
C PRO A 171 -8.82 9.39 -3.49
N VAL A 172 -10.11 9.10 -3.54
CA VAL A 172 -11.05 9.35 -2.46
C VAL A 172 -10.87 8.31 -1.35
N LEU A 173 -10.04 8.64 -0.36
CA LEU A 173 -9.78 7.76 0.80
C LEU A 173 -10.95 7.74 1.79
N PHE A 174 -11.63 8.88 1.96
CA PHE A 174 -12.78 9.03 2.85
C PHE A 174 -13.82 9.91 2.17
N ASN A 175 -15.06 9.50 2.27
CA ASN A 175 -16.20 10.28 1.80
C ASN A 175 -17.09 10.60 2.99
N PHE A 176 -17.24 11.90 3.28
CA PHE A 176 -18.13 12.43 4.31
C PHE A 176 -19.30 13.14 3.64
N SER A 177 -20.40 13.31 4.35
CA SER A 177 -21.60 13.97 3.81
C SER A 177 -21.34 15.36 3.23
N THR A 178 -20.33 16.06 3.72
CA THR A 178 -20.01 17.45 3.34
C THR A 178 -18.74 17.60 2.50
N PHE A 179 -17.86 16.62 2.48
CA PHE A 179 -16.60 16.66 1.69
C PHE A 179 -15.98 15.29 1.48
N SER A 180 -15.17 15.18 0.44
CA SER A 180 -14.35 14.00 0.15
C SER A 180 -12.87 14.29 0.40
N PHE A 181 -12.18 13.37 1.09
CA PHE A 181 -10.75 13.46 1.32
C PHE A 181 -10.00 12.56 0.32
N PRO A 182 -9.00 13.02 -0.40
CA PRO A 182 -8.29 14.31 -0.28
C PRO A 182 -8.83 15.42 -1.19
N VAL A 183 -9.89 15.20 -1.95
CA VAL A 183 -10.40 16.12 -3.00
C VAL A 183 -10.62 17.55 -2.49
N ILE A 184 -10.98 17.73 -1.21
CA ILE A 184 -11.14 19.06 -0.61
C ILE A 184 -9.86 19.91 -0.73
N PHE A 185 -8.70 19.30 -0.86
CA PHE A 185 -7.43 20.01 -0.92
C PHE A 185 -7.13 20.63 -2.29
N GLU A 186 -7.83 20.22 -3.36
CA GLU A 186 -7.70 20.84 -4.68
C GLU A 186 -7.94 22.35 -4.64
N LYS A 187 -8.80 22.82 -3.71
CA LYS A 187 -9.12 24.25 -3.57
C LYS A 187 -8.09 25.05 -2.77
N VAL A 188 -7.14 24.38 -2.12
CA VAL A 188 -6.23 25.02 -1.14
C VAL A 188 -4.76 24.83 -1.51
N ILE A 189 -4.42 23.70 -2.12
CA ILE A 189 -3.07 23.43 -2.58
C ILE A 189 -2.94 23.97 -4.01
N PRO A 190 -1.95 24.82 -4.31
CA PRO A 190 -1.69 25.26 -5.67
C PRO A 190 -1.52 24.10 -6.64
N ASP A 191 -2.03 24.21 -7.87
CA ASP A 191 -2.05 23.13 -8.86
C ASP A 191 -0.67 22.52 -9.13
N ASN A 192 0.36 23.35 -9.13
CA ASN A 192 1.76 22.92 -9.32
C ASN A 192 2.33 22.13 -8.13
N LEU A 193 1.69 22.18 -6.96
CA LEU A 193 2.05 21.43 -5.75
C LEU A 193 1.08 20.29 -5.45
N TYR A 194 -0.05 20.22 -6.18
CA TYR A 194 -1.06 19.18 -5.97
C TYR A 194 -0.59 17.86 -6.59
N PRO A 195 -0.29 16.83 -5.77
CA PRO A 195 0.38 15.63 -6.26
C PRO A 195 -0.56 14.72 -7.04
N ASP A 196 -0.02 13.96 -7.96
CA ASP A 196 -0.78 13.03 -8.80
C ASP A 196 -1.44 11.92 -7.99
N GLU A 197 -0.90 11.58 -6.83
CA GLU A 197 -1.51 10.66 -5.87
C GLU A 197 -2.94 11.05 -5.49
N MET A 198 -3.22 12.34 -5.47
CA MET A 198 -4.49 12.91 -5.03
C MET A 198 -5.43 13.26 -6.20
N LYS A 199 -4.99 13.07 -7.45
CA LYS A 199 -5.79 13.38 -8.65
C LYS A 199 -6.56 12.14 -9.12
N LYS A 200 -7.85 12.34 -9.45
CA LYS A 200 -8.68 11.27 -10.02
C LYS A 200 -8.07 10.77 -11.34
N GLY A 201 -8.03 9.46 -11.51
CA GLY A 201 -7.42 8.81 -12.67
C GLY A 201 -5.89 8.74 -12.62
N LYS A 202 -5.23 9.39 -11.64
CA LYS A 202 -3.77 9.44 -11.55
C LYS A 202 -3.19 8.83 -10.28
N GLY A 203 -4.01 8.60 -9.25
CA GLY A 203 -3.57 8.01 -8.01
C GLY A 203 -4.71 7.53 -7.14
N ASP A 204 -4.35 6.82 -6.10
CA ASP A 204 -5.25 6.16 -5.14
C ASP A 204 -5.43 6.92 -3.82
N GLY A 205 -4.93 8.15 -3.76
CA GLY A 205 -4.92 9.02 -2.59
C GLY A 205 -3.61 9.00 -1.80
N LEU A 206 -2.76 7.99 -1.96
CA LEU A 206 -1.45 7.89 -1.31
C LEU A 206 -0.32 7.52 -2.27
N VAL A 207 -0.62 6.85 -3.38
CA VAL A 207 0.35 6.41 -4.39
C VAL A 207 -0.18 6.78 -5.77
N SER A 208 0.68 7.35 -6.61
CA SER A 208 0.30 7.62 -7.98
C SER A 208 0.25 6.32 -8.81
N ALA A 209 -0.64 6.27 -9.80
CA ALA A 209 -0.77 5.14 -10.71
C ALA A 209 0.57 4.81 -11.39
N GLU A 210 1.33 5.84 -11.76
CA GLU A 210 2.64 5.66 -12.36
C GLU A 210 3.66 5.09 -11.36
N SER A 211 3.60 5.51 -10.09
CA SER A 211 4.49 4.98 -9.05
C SER A 211 4.11 3.56 -8.62
N SER A 212 2.86 3.14 -8.83
CA SER A 212 2.43 1.78 -8.50
C SER A 212 2.92 0.71 -9.48
N LYS A 213 3.42 1.12 -10.64
CA LYS A 213 4.04 0.21 -11.63
C LYS A 213 5.42 -0.20 -11.18
N ILE A 214 5.69 -1.49 -11.22
CA ILE A 214 7.04 -1.98 -10.98
C ILE A 214 7.99 -1.45 -12.07
N PRO A 215 9.23 -1.02 -11.75
CA PRO A 215 10.06 -0.26 -12.69
C PRO A 215 10.69 -1.10 -13.82
N TRP A 216 10.64 -2.41 -13.75
CA TRP A 216 11.11 -3.33 -14.79
C TRP A 216 9.93 -4.08 -15.42
N PHE A 217 10.18 -5.09 -16.23
CA PHE A 217 9.15 -5.89 -16.89
C PHE A 217 8.28 -6.63 -15.85
N GLY A 218 7.02 -6.79 -16.16
CA GLY A 218 6.01 -7.43 -15.33
C GLY A 218 4.62 -6.95 -15.73
N GLU A 219 3.61 -7.65 -15.27
CA GLU A 219 2.23 -7.25 -15.50
C GLU A 219 1.82 -6.14 -14.54
N HIS A 220 1.04 -5.19 -15.05
CA HIS A 220 0.47 -4.12 -14.25
C HIS A 220 -1.01 -3.93 -14.54
N TYR A 221 -1.79 -3.85 -13.48
CA TYR A 221 -3.24 -3.64 -13.53
C TYR A 221 -3.64 -2.35 -12.79
N SER A 222 -4.54 -1.57 -13.38
CA SER A 222 -5.09 -0.36 -12.75
C SER A 222 -6.57 -0.52 -12.47
N PHE A 223 -7.02 -0.14 -11.26
CA PHE A 223 -8.38 -0.31 -10.79
C PHE A 223 -8.95 1.01 -10.28
N ASP A 224 -10.26 1.25 -10.49
CA ASP A 224 -10.96 2.41 -9.93
C ASP A 224 -11.25 2.21 -8.43
N CYS A 225 -10.17 2.05 -7.67
CA CYS A 225 -10.16 1.85 -6.23
C CYS A 225 -9.23 2.84 -5.57
N ASN A 226 -9.51 3.19 -4.32
CA ASN A 226 -8.56 3.92 -3.50
C ASN A 226 -7.54 2.98 -2.83
N HIS A 227 -6.57 3.57 -2.14
CA HIS A 227 -5.45 2.86 -1.51
C HIS A 227 -5.84 1.74 -0.55
N ALA A 228 -7.00 1.83 0.07
CA ALA A 228 -7.51 0.81 0.99
C ALA A 228 -8.50 -0.15 0.31
N GLU A 229 -9.38 0.36 -0.54
CA GLU A 229 -10.42 -0.43 -1.21
C GLU A 229 -9.84 -1.50 -2.12
N ILE A 230 -8.71 -1.22 -2.77
CA ILE A 230 -8.01 -2.16 -3.65
C ILE A 230 -7.71 -3.52 -2.99
N LEU A 231 -7.61 -3.58 -1.65
CA LEU A 231 -7.41 -4.84 -0.91
C LEU A 231 -8.66 -5.70 -0.80
N PHE A 232 -9.83 -5.09 -1.02
CA PHE A 232 -11.14 -5.72 -0.80
C PHE A 232 -11.91 -5.90 -2.12
N ASP A 233 -11.45 -5.27 -3.18
CA ASP A 233 -12.05 -5.36 -4.50
C ASP A 233 -11.95 -6.80 -5.04
N GLU A 234 -13.07 -7.32 -5.54
CA GLU A 234 -13.17 -8.70 -6.00
C GLU A 234 -12.36 -8.91 -7.29
N GLY A 235 -12.46 -8.00 -8.25
CA GLY A 235 -11.72 -8.09 -9.50
C GLY A 235 -10.20 -8.07 -9.30
N VAL A 236 -9.72 -7.29 -8.32
CA VAL A 236 -8.30 -7.29 -7.93
C VAL A 236 -7.90 -8.65 -7.37
N ARG A 237 -8.71 -9.21 -6.48
CA ARG A 237 -8.41 -10.50 -5.85
C ARG A 237 -8.40 -11.65 -6.86
N ASP A 238 -9.35 -11.65 -7.79
CA ASP A 238 -9.48 -12.69 -8.82
C ASP A 238 -8.26 -12.73 -9.74
N ILE A 239 -7.76 -11.56 -10.17
CA ILE A 239 -6.53 -11.47 -10.96
C ILE A 239 -5.34 -12.06 -10.19
N PHE A 240 -5.20 -11.72 -8.91
CA PHE A 240 -4.08 -12.25 -8.12
C PHE A 240 -4.20 -13.73 -7.81
N ILE A 241 -5.41 -14.24 -7.59
CA ILE A 241 -5.64 -15.68 -7.44
C ILE A 241 -5.19 -16.42 -8.71
N HIS A 242 -5.66 -15.96 -9.86
CA HIS A 242 -5.27 -16.56 -11.14
C HIS A 242 -3.76 -16.52 -11.36
N ALA A 243 -3.13 -15.39 -11.07
CA ALA A 243 -1.68 -15.26 -11.18
C ALA A 243 -0.94 -16.21 -10.23
N ILE A 244 -1.41 -16.38 -8.99
CA ILE A 244 -0.82 -17.31 -8.02
C ILE A 244 -0.99 -18.75 -8.50
N GLU A 245 -2.16 -19.11 -9.03
CA GLU A 245 -2.41 -20.43 -9.60
C GLU A 245 -1.41 -20.76 -10.74
N LEU A 246 -1.19 -19.81 -11.66
CA LEU A 246 -0.22 -19.97 -12.74
C LEU A 246 1.24 -20.11 -12.23
N MET A 247 1.59 -19.41 -11.16
CA MET A 247 2.93 -19.54 -10.56
C MET A 247 3.14 -20.87 -9.80
N CYS A 248 2.06 -21.58 -9.47
CA CYS A 248 2.10 -22.85 -8.75
C CYS A 248 2.08 -24.07 -9.69
N LEU A 249 1.87 -23.86 -10.99
CA LEU A 249 2.02 -24.89 -12.03
C LEU A 249 3.50 -25.10 -12.39
#